data_bd3e553447787b27cff1821b6c351563
#
_entry.id   bd3e553447787b27cff1821b6c351563
#
_cell.length_a   1.000
_cell.length_b   1.000
_cell.length_c   1.000
_cell.angle_alpha   90.00
_cell.angle_beta   90.00
_cell.angle_gamma   90.00
#
_symmetry.space_group_name_H-M   'P 1'
#
loop_
_entity.id
_entity.type
_entity.pdbx_description
1 polymer ?
#
loop_
_entity_poly.entity_id
_entity_poly.type
_entity_poly.pdbx_seq_one_letter_code
_entity_poly.pdbx_strand_id
1 'polypeptide(L)'
;MKIHRWLAFLLAICILLPLQGVAREEEEEIHYSDPPPRTVLTLSSPADGKTWEKGGKLTVNASCEGAEWMLATLLFPDGSVMEEKINGGAFSHVFSQNSEAGEYFTTGAVLTLLAHMPSGEEVSRSLSVISPKDQFIKDMFAEALANSKDKRYRYAPAQEDWHVGVCKNFVMRLFDTFSPAYRMAEYPELELYMPKNKSKADSAPFDYGIEWRPEGPKDGAPFEIAAQFKYDQSLSKEENMALCRQVLHSVQRGDFFQMVGYYYYGNGPHSMLFMTDYDPVTDEVHWTDSNMKGDRVDGVRWGYLQYDAVKEAEWFVEAICTKNRGCTIYRLRDDLYVQ
;
A
#
# COMPACT_ATOMS: atom_id res chain seq x y z
N MET A 1 4.25 53.37 6.87
CA MET A 1 5.06 54.59 6.58
C MET A 1 6.20 54.17 5.65
N LYS A 2 6.17 54.69 4.39
CA LYS A 2 7.23 54.86 3.36
C LYS A 2 8.02 53.61 2.93
N ILE A 3 7.79 52.96 1.76
CA ILE A 3 8.02 53.30 0.35
C ILE A 3 9.41 53.89 0.05
N HIS A 4 10.17 53.18 -0.82
CA HIS A 4 11.00 53.70 -1.95
C HIS A 4 11.53 52.50 -2.74
N ARG A 5 11.06 52.19 -3.93
CA ARG A 5 11.31 52.66 -5.31
C ARG A 5 12.78 53.00 -5.59
N TRP A 6 13.45 52.16 -6.43
CA TRP A 6 14.48 52.58 -7.35
C TRP A 6 14.33 51.89 -8.72
N LEU A 7 14.04 52.74 -9.70
CA LEU A 7 14.20 52.44 -11.12
C LEU A 7 15.66 52.70 -11.47
N ALA A 8 16.27 51.83 -12.28
CA ALA A 8 17.55 52.13 -12.92
C ALA A 8 17.37 52.09 -14.45
N PHE A 9 17.67 53.24 -15.03
CA PHE A 9 17.83 53.51 -16.46
C PHE A 9 19.01 52.74 -17.03
N LEU A 10 18.86 52.20 -18.23
CA LEU A 10 19.98 51.86 -19.11
C LEU A 10 19.82 52.53 -20.45
N LEU A 11 20.73 53.40 -20.69
CA LEU A 11 20.89 54.24 -21.88
C LEU A 11 21.34 53.40 -23.09
N ALA A 12 20.69 53.62 -24.21
CA ALA A 12 21.13 53.08 -25.50
C ALA A 12 22.28 53.97 -26.05
N ILE A 13 23.38 53.36 -26.39
CA ILE A 13 24.44 53.99 -27.18
C ILE A 13 24.40 53.34 -28.60
N CYS A 14 23.89 54.09 -29.53
CA CYS A 14 24.06 53.79 -30.97
C CYS A 14 25.45 54.24 -31.41
N ILE A 15 26.31 53.36 -31.78
CA ILE A 15 27.54 53.67 -32.51
C ILE A 15 27.34 53.23 -33.95
N LEU A 16 27.26 54.23 -34.84
CA LEU A 16 27.32 54.08 -36.30
C LEU A 16 28.77 53.73 -36.70
N LEU A 17 28.97 52.55 -37.27
CA LEU A 17 30.17 52.21 -38.00
C LEU A 17 29.82 51.90 -39.49
N PRO A 18 30.66 52.23 -40.40
CA PRO A 18 30.35 52.20 -41.84
C PRO A 18 30.31 50.80 -42.40
N LEU A 19 29.37 50.57 -43.27
CA LEU A 19 29.24 49.37 -44.10
C LEU A 19 30.51 49.19 -44.99
N GLN A 20 31.35 48.26 -44.66
CA GLN A 20 32.25 47.64 -45.61
C GLN A 20 31.70 46.28 -45.99
N GLY A 21 31.63 46.00 -47.31
CA GLY A 21 31.03 44.80 -47.84
C GLY A 21 31.68 43.51 -47.29
N VAL A 22 30.87 42.74 -46.65
CA VAL A 22 31.16 41.37 -46.26
C VAL A 22 30.66 40.50 -47.38
N ALA A 23 31.59 39.70 -47.92
CA ALA A 23 31.31 38.64 -48.86
C ALA A 23 30.20 37.76 -48.29
N ARG A 24 29.25 37.40 -49.13
CA ARG A 24 28.19 36.45 -48.81
C ARG A 24 28.86 35.11 -48.63
N GLU A 25 29.11 34.71 -47.36
CA GLU A 25 29.36 33.30 -47.03
C GLU A 25 28.07 32.57 -47.36
N GLU A 26 28.20 31.55 -48.20
CA GLU A 26 27.12 30.59 -48.42
C GLU A 26 26.80 29.95 -47.07
N GLU A 27 25.63 30.24 -46.53
CA GLU A 27 25.11 29.48 -45.39
C GLU A 27 25.01 28.02 -45.82
N GLU A 28 25.93 27.18 -45.36
CA GLU A 28 25.76 25.75 -45.38
C GLU A 28 24.47 25.46 -44.60
N GLU A 29 23.43 25.07 -45.35
CA GLU A 29 22.21 24.58 -44.80
C GLU A 29 22.54 23.34 -43.95
N ILE A 30 22.64 23.52 -42.62
CA ILE A 30 22.84 22.41 -41.70
C ILE A 30 21.55 21.58 -41.78
N HIS A 31 21.60 20.55 -42.61
CA HIS A 31 20.60 19.52 -42.61
C HIS A 31 20.62 18.86 -41.23
N TYR A 32 19.75 19.29 -40.33
CA TYR A 32 19.39 18.53 -39.16
C TYR A 32 18.70 17.25 -39.66
N SER A 33 19.46 16.19 -39.78
CA SER A 33 18.85 14.87 -39.90
C SER A 33 18.02 14.63 -38.66
N ASP A 34 16.77 14.24 -38.85
CA ASP A 34 15.92 13.81 -37.72
C ASP A 34 16.72 12.83 -36.86
N PRO A 35 16.70 12.99 -35.53
CA PRO A 35 17.39 12.06 -34.65
C PRO A 35 16.93 10.64 -35.02
N PRO A 36 17.82 9.66 -35.06
CA PRO A 36 17.44 8.30 -35.40
C PRO A 36 16.29 7.85 -34.50
N PRO A 37 15.31 7.11 -35.05
CA PRO A 37 14.18 6.65 -34.28
C PRO A 37 14.68 5.91 -33.03
N ARG A 38 14.25 6.37 -31.85
CA ARG A 38 14.65 5.74 -30.58
C ARG A 38 14.08 4.33 -30.54
N THR A 39 14.94 3.37 -30.25
CA THR A 39 14.51 2.00 -29.98
C THR A 39 13.55 1.99 -28.78
N VAL A 40 12.34 1.49 -28.98
CA VAL A 40 11.29 1.47 -27.94
C VAL A 40 11.00 0.04 -27.53
N LEU A 41 11.25 -0.25 -26.26
CA LEU A 41 10.83 -1.49 -25.63
C LEU A 41 9.42 -1.29 -25.02
N THR A 42 8.43 -1.93 -25.63
CA THR A 42 7.04 -1.89 -25.20
C THR A 42 6.72 -3.14 -24.38
N LEU A 43 6.18 -2.95 -23.18
CA LEU A 43 5.65 -4.01 -22.33
C LEU A 43 4.14 -3.88 -22.32
N SER A 44 3.42 -4.89 -22.80
CA SER A 44 1.96 -4.94 -22.82
C SER A 44 1.36 -5.73 -21.64
N SER A 45 2.14 -6.61 -21.03
CA SER A 45 1.77 -7.38 -19.82
C SER A 45 3.03 -7.85 -19.09
N PRO A 46 3.05 -7.85 -17.76
CA PRO A 46 2.06 -7.28 -16.83
C PRO A 46 2.17 -5.76 -16.72
N ALA A 47 1.16 -5.13 -16.13
CA ALA A 47 1.27 -3.74 -15.69
C ALA A 47 2.11 -3.64 -14.40
N ASP A 48 2.73 -2.49 -14.17
CA ASP A 48 3.48 -2.23 -12.93
C ASP A 48 2.58 -2.37 -11.70
N GLY A 49 3.09 -2.99 -10.67
CA GLY A 49 2.34 -3.29 -9.44
C GLY A 49 1.24 -4.35 -9.61
N LYS A 50 1.26 -5.12 -10.70
CA LYS A 50 0.37 -6.27 -10.88
C LYS A 50 0.82 -7.43 -10.00
N THR A 51 -0.15 -8.16 -9.42
CA THR A 51 0.14 -9.42 -8.73
C THR A 51 0.10 -10.62 -9.67
N TRP A 52 0.51 -11.77 -9.15
CA TRP A 52 0.44 -13.04 -9.86
C TRP A 52 -0.98 -13.40 -10.26
N GLU A 53 -1.12 -14.07 -11.39
CA GLU A 53 -2.36 -14.65 -11.86
C GLU A 53 -2.68 -15.94 -11.10
N LYS A 54 -3.90 -16.44 -11.28
CA LYS A 54 -4.35 -17.68 -10.66
C LYS A 54 -3.36 -18.83 -10.89
N GLY A 55 -3.05 -19.55 -9.81
CA GLY A 55 -2.10 -20.67 -9.83
C GLY A 55 -0.64 -20.24 -9.91
N GLY A 56 -0.32 -19.03 -9.48
CA GLY A 56 1.06 -18.53 -9.44
C GLY A 56 1.68 -18.29 -10.82
N LYS A 57 0.87 -17.91 -11.79
CA LYS A 57 1.31 -17.59 -13.16
C LYS A 57 1.53 -16.11 -13.34
N LEU A 58 2.46 -15.75 -14.22
CA LEU A 58 2.71 -14.39 -14.66
C LEU A 58 2.93 -14.38 -16.17
N THR A 59 1.98 -13.83 -16.92
CA THR A 59 2.10 -13.70 -18.38
C THR A 59 2.87 -12.42 -18.71
N VAL A 60 4.00 -12.59 -19.38
CA VAL A 60 4.82 -11.48 -19.85
C VAL A 60 4.76 -11.38 -21.38
N ASN A 61 4.26 -10.23 -21.87
CA ASN A 61 4.19 -9.91 -23.29
C ASN A 61 4.87 -8.57 -23.53
N ALA A 62 5.87 -8.56 -24.42
CA ALA A 62 6.61 -7.36 -24.75
C ALA A 62 7.05 -7.37 -26.22
N SER A 63 7.43 -6.22 -26.73
CA SER A 63 7.99 -6.07 -28.07
C SER A 63 9.08 -4.99 -28.12
N CYS A 64 10.09 -5.25 -28.93
CA CYS A 64 11.14 -4.29 -29.28
C CYS A 64 11.52 -4.51 -30.74
N GLU A 65 11.09 -3.62 -31.62
CA GLU A 65 11.34 -3.75 -33.05
C GLU A 65 12.85 -3.77 -33.34
N GLY A 66 13.29 -4.74 -34.16
CA GLY A 66 14.69 -4.91 -34.53
C GLY A 66 15.58 -5.60 -33.50
N ALA A 67 15.05 -6.01 -32.33
CA ALA A 67 15.86 -6.74 -31.38
C ALA A 67 16.26 -8.11 -31.90
N GLU A 68 17.51 -8.48 -31.67
CA GLU A 68 18.06 -9.80 -32.00
C GLU A 68 17.53 -10.86 -31.02
N TRP A 69 17.48 -10.48 -29.76
CA TRP A 69 16.88 -11.30 -28.70
C TRP A 69 16.35 -10.43 -27.56
N MET A 70 15.46 -11.01 -26.77
CA MET A 70 14.92 -10.42 -25.55
C MET A 70 15.08 -11.39 -24.38
N LEU A 71 15.37 -10.86 -23.20
CA LEU A 71 15.49 -11.58 -21.94
C LEU A 71 14.54 -10.98 -20.92
N ALA A 72 13.74 -11.84 -20.27
CA ALA A 72 12.97 -11.46 -19.09
C ALA A 72 13.57 -12.14 -17.86
N THR A 73 13.82 -11.36 -16.82
CA THR A 73 14.39 -11.81 -15.55
C THR A 73 13.43 -11.41 -14.43
N LEU A 74 13.00 -12.37 -13.62
CA LEU A 74 12.29 -12.16 -12.36
C LEU A 74 13.27 -12.34 -11.21
N LEU A 75 13.55 -11.27 -10.47
CA LEU A 75 14.36 -11.28 -9.27
C LEU A 75 13.46 -11.24 -8.04
N PHE A 76 13.57 -12.23 -7.18
CA PHE A 76 12.83 -12.36 -5.92
C PHE A 76 13.60 -11.75 -4.74
N PRO A 77 12.90 -11.40 -3.62
CA PRO A 77 13.53 -10.80 -2.44
C PRO A 77 14.59 -11.67 -1.78
N ASP A 78 14.50 -12.99 -1.90
CA ASP A 78 15.49 -13.96 -1.41
C ASP A 78 16.73 -14.09 -2.29
N GLY A 79 16.77 -13.34 -3.42
CA GLY A 79 17.83 -13.36 -4.40
C GLY A 79 17.72 -14.46 -5.45
N SER A 80 16.69 -15.31 -5.39
CA SER A 80 16.41 -16.29 -6.45
C SER A 80 15.97 -15.59 -7.74
N VAL A 81 16.20 -16.26 -8.87
CA VAL A 81 15.97 -15.67 -10.20
C VAL A 81 15.28 -16.69 -11.10
N MET A 82 14.28 -16.24 -11.87
CA MET A 82 13.73 -16.96 -13.01
C MET A 82 14.02 -16.16 -14.28
N GLU A 83 14.45 -16.83 -15.32
CA GLU A 83 14.81 -16.19 -16.59
C GLU A 83 14.24 -16.92 -17.79
N GLU A 84 13.88 -16.16 -18.82
CA GLU A 84 13.52 -16.68 -20.14
C GLU A 84 14.11 -15.78 -21.21
N LYS A 85 14.76 -16.40 -22.21
CA LYS A 85 15.36 -15.72 -23.37
C LYS A 85 14.67 -16.17 -24.64
N ILE A 86 14.23 -15.23 -25.45
CA ILE A 86 13.57 -15.47 -26.73
C ILE A 86 14.33 -14.72 -27.83
N ASN A 87 14.56 -15.37 -28.96
CA ASN A 87 15.15 -14.73 -30.13
C ASN A 87 14.10 -13.88 -30.86
N GLY A 88 14.53 -12.71 -31.34
CA GLY A 88 13.70 -11.74 -32.05
C GLY A 88 13.07 -10.70 -31.13
N GLY A 89 12.32 -9.79 -31.75
CA GLY A 89 11.78 -8.60 -31.10
C GLY A 89 10.36 -8.76 -30.52
N ALA A 90 9.83 -9.99 -30.42
CA ALA A 90 8.52 -10.27 -29.83
C ALA A 90 8.70 -11.29 -28.68
N PHE A 91 8.40 -10.86 -27.48
CA PHE A 91 8.49 -11.68 -26.26
C PHE A 91 7.10 -12.08 -25.79
N SER A 92 6.87 -13.38 -25.58
CA SER A 92 5.67 -13.92 -24.96
C SER A 92 6.05 -15.15 -24.16
N HIS A 93 5.91 -15.09 -22.83
CA HIS A 93 6.21 -16.20 -21.93
C HIS A 93 5.29 -16.17 -20.69
N VAL A 94 4.99 -17.34 -20.15
CA VAL A 94 4.27 -17.50 -18.88
C VAL A 94 5.24 -18.08 -17.86
N PHE A 95 5.70 -17.24 -16.96
CA PHE A 95 6.39 -17.73 -15.78
C PHE A 95 5.40 -18.45 -14.88
N SER A 96 5.75 -19.63 -14.43
CA SER A 96 4.98 -20.36 -13.44
C SER A 96 5.90 -21.03 -12.45
N GLN A 97 5.61 -20.88 -11.20
CA GLN A 97 6.27 -21.63 -10.15
C GLN A 97 5.45 -22.92 -9.95
N ASN A 98 5.81 -23.93 -10.68
CA ASN A 98 5.36 -25.28 -10.37
C ASN A 98 6.43 -25.89 -9.45
N SER A 99 6.30 -25.71 -8.14
CA SER A 99 6.94 -26.66 -7.26
C SER A 99 6.11 -27.95 -7.29
N GLU A 100 6.76 -29.09 -7.29
CA GLU A 100 6.11 -30.39 -7.09
C GLU A 100 5.35 -30.45 -5.74
N ALA A 101 5.65 -29.53 -4.82
CA ALA A 101 5.03 -29.38 -3.50
C ALA A 101 3.79 -28.48 -3.48
N GLY A 102 3.36 -27.90 -4.61
CA GLY A 102 2.20 -27.00 -4.64
C GLY A 102 2.44 -25.65 -3.93
N GLU A 103 3.67 -25.21 -3.83
CA GLU A 103 4.00 -23.89 -3.28
C GLU A 103 3.44 -22.80 -4.17
N TYR A 104 2.90 -21.77 -3.54
CA TYR A 104 2.32 -20.61 -4.21
C TYR A 104 3.24 -19.42 -4.08
N PHE A 105 3.20 -18.53 -5.07
CA PHE A 105 3.90 -17.27 -4.97
C PHE A 105 3.27 -16.40 -3.88
N THR A 106 3.99 -16.22 -2.80
CA THR A 106 3.60 -15.38 -1.66
C THR A 106 4.36 -14.07 -1.62
N THR A 107 5.39 -13.91 -2.46
CA THR A 107 6.25 -12.73 -2.47
C THR A 107 6.12 -11.93 -3.76
N GLY A 108 6.49 -10.64 -3.72
CA GLY A 108 6.68 -9.84 -4.90
C GLY A 108 7.97 -10.22 -5.64
N ALA A 109 8.16 -9.63 -6.82
CA ALA A 109 9.39 -9.77 -7.61
C ALA A 109 9.64 -8.49 -8.41
N VAL A 110 10.87 -8.31 -8.88
CA VAL A 110 11.20 -7.30 -9.89
C VAL A 110 11.34 -7.99 -11.23
N LEU A 111 10.47 -7.67 -12.17
CA LEU A 111 10.59 -8.09 -13.56
C LEU A 111 11.47 -7.09 -14.32
N THR A 112 12.55 -7.56 -14.90
CA THR A 112 13.38 -6.80 -15.82
C THR A 112 13.32 -7.42 -17.20
N LEU A 113 12.99 -6.60 -18.20
CA LEU A 113 13.06 -6.95 -19.60
C LEU A 113 14.29 -6.26 -20.20
N LEU A 114 15.07 -7.01 -20.94
CA LEU A 114 16.22 -6.54 -21.72
C LEU A 114 16.01 -6.91 -23.17
N ALA A 115 16.17 -5.96 -24.08
CA ALA A 115 16.21 -6.19 -25.51
C ALA A 115 17.61 -5.84 -26.02
N HIS A 116 18.24 -6.77 -26.74
CA HIS A 116 19.55 -6.62 -27.32
C HIS A 116 19.43 -6.42 -28.83
N MET A 117 20.03 -5.34 -29.33
CA MET A 117 20.00 -4.98 -30.73
C MET A 117 21.24 -5.52 -31.49
N PRO A 118 21.14 -5.78 -32.80
CA PRO A 118 22.31 -6.20 -33.61
C PRO A 118 23.49 -5.22 -33.58
N SER A 119 23.21 -3.96 -33.24
CA SER A 119 24.25 -2.93 -33.03
C SER A 119 25.06 -3.12 -31.75
N GLY A 120 24.61 -4.01 -30.83
CA GLY A 120 25.14 -4.14 -29.49
C GLY A 120 24.48 -3.18 -28.47
N GLU A 121 23.55 -2.34 -28.90
CA GLU A 121 22.73 -1.51 -27.99
C GLU A 121 21.81 -2.39 -27.19
N GLU A 122 21.63 -2.03 -25.91
CA GLU A 122 20.68 -2.69 -25.00
C GLU A 122 19.65 -1.70 -24.49
N VAL A 123 18.39 -2.08 -24.56
CA VAL A 123 17.27 -1.33 -24.01
C VAL A 123 16.60 -2.15 -22.93
N SER A 124 16.43 -1.58 -21.74
CA SER A 124 15.82 -2.29 -20.61
C SER A 124 14.64 -1.56 -20.01
N ARG A 125 13.76 -2.32 -19.39
CA ARG A 125 12.62 -1.83 -18.61
C ARG A 125 12.40 -2.75 -17.43
N SER A 126 12.24 -2.15 -16.23
CA SER A 126 11.91 -2.89 -15.02
C SER A 126 10.57 -2.41 -14.46
N LEU A 127 9.88 -3.33 -13.78
CA LEU A 127 8.65 -3.06 -13.06
C LEU A 127 8.52 -4.01 -11.86
N SER A 128 7.66 -3.64 -10.92
CA SER A 128 7.38 -4.45 -9.73
C SER A 128 6.17 -5.36 -9.97
N VAL A 129 6.33 -6.62 -9.60
CA VAL A 129 5.23 -7.57 -9.40
C VAL A 129 5.02 -7.65 -7.90
N ILE A 130 3.85 -7.26 -7.44
CA ILE A 130 3.57 -7.20 -6.00
C ILE A 130 3.13 -8.55 -5.44
N SER A 131 3.29 -8.75 -4.14
CA SER A 131 2.81 -9.95 -3.45
C SER A 131 1.28 -10.01 -3.45
N PRO A 132 0.66 -11.20 -3.35
CA PRO A 132 -0.78 -11.31 -3.12
C PRO A 132 -1.26 -10.55 -1.88
N LYS A 133 -0.46 -10.52 -0.81
CA LYS A 133 -0.72 -9.73 0.39
C LYS A 133 -0.82 -8.22 0.07
N ASP A 134 0.13 -7.68 -0.67
CA ASP A 134 0.11 -6.27 -1.06
C ASP A 134 -1.07 -5.94 -1.98
N GLN A 135 -1.43 -6.86 -2.88
CA GLN A 135 -2.62 -6.70 -3.71
C GLN A 135 -3.89 -6.68 -2.87
N PHE A 136 -4.02 -7.59 -1.91
CA PHE A 136 -5.16 -7.63 -0.99
C PHE A 136 -5.30 -6.30 -0.22
N ILE A 137 -4.19 -5.81 0.35
CA ILE A 137 -4.15 -4.53 1.05
C ILE A 137 -4.52 -3.36 0.13
N LYS A 138 -3.99 -3.36 -1.09
CA LYS A 138 -4.30 -2.34 -2.10
C LYS A 138 -5.78 -2.32 -2.45
N ASP A 139 -6.40 -3.49 -2.61
CA ASP A 139 -7.81 -3.62 -2.93
C ASP A 139 -8.69 -3.15 -1.77
N MET A 140 -8.35 -3.50 -0.53
CA MET A 140 -9.03 -3.00 0.66
C MET A 140 -9.00 -1.47 0.74
N PHE A 141 -7.85 -0.85 0.48
CA PHE A 141 -7.75 0.61 0.51
C PHE A 141 -8.48 1.28 -0.66
N ALA A 142 -8.50 0.66 -1.84
CA ALA A 142 -9.29 1.16 -2.96
C ALA A 142 -10.79 1.17 -2.64
N GLU A 143 -11.30 0.11 -1.99
CA GLU A 143 -12.67 0.03 -1.52
C GLU A 143 -12.96 1.04 -0.41
N ALA A 144 -12.05 1.21 0.55
CA ALA A 144 -12.16 2.22 1.59
C ALA A 144 -12.25 3.64 1.00
N LEU A 145 -11.42 3.95 -0.01
CA LEU A 145 -11.46 5.22 -0.73
C LEU A 145 -12.79 5.41 -1.46
N ALA A 146 -13.29 4.39 -2.15
CA ALA A 146 -14.57 4.44 -2.84
C ALA A 146 -15.72 4.75 -1.86
N ASN A 147 -15.75 4.07 -0.70
CA ASN A 147 -16.74 4.29 0.34
C ASN A 147 -16.59 5.66 1.03
N SER A 148 -15.38 6.21 1.14
CA SER A 148 -15.15 7.51 1.78
C SER A 148 -15.75 8.69 1.01
N LYS A 149 -16.09 8.52 -0.26
CA LYS A 149 -16.70 9.56 -1.09
C LYS A 149 -18.09 9.99 -0.56
N ASP A 150 -18.85 9.06 0.02
CA ASP A 150 -20.10 9.39 0.69
C ASP A 150 -19.86 9.88 2.15
N LYS A 151 -18.74 9.53 2.76
CA LYS A 151 -18.40 9.85 4.15
C LYS A 151 -19.45 9.41 5.17
N ARG A 152 -20.38 8.55 4.79
CA ARG A 152 -21.41 8.01 5.64
C ARG A 152 -21.33 6.49 5.69
N TYR A 153 -21.46 5.96 6.86
CA TYR A 153 -21.45 4.53 7.09
C TYR A 153 -22.56 4.19 8.11
N ARG A 154 -23.49 3.35 7.72
CA ARG A 154 -24.64 3.03 8.58
C ARG A 154 -24.17 2.44 9.91
N TYR A 155 -24.61 3.04 11.01
CA TYR A 155 -24.28 2.58 12.34
C TYR A 155 -25.11 1.34 12.69
N ALA A 156 -24.47 0.28 13.13
CA ALA A 156 -25.10 -0.87 13.78
C ALA A 156 -24.42 -1.08 15.13
N PRO A 157 -25.18 -1.02 16.24
CA PRO A 157 -24.64 -1.29 17.56
C PRO A 157 -24.36 -2.79 17.77
N ALA A 158 -25.08 -3.66 17.07
CA ALA A 158 -24.86 -5.10 17.11
C ALA A 158 -23.66 -5.49 16.26
N GLN A 159 -22.72 -6.19 16.87
CA GLN A 159 -21.47 -6.57 16.21
C GLN A 159 -21.62 -7.79 15.30
N GLU A 160 -22.73 -8.50 15.44
CA GLU A 160 -23.09 -9.61 14.57
C GLU A 160 -23.44 -9.14 13.15
N ASP A 161 -23.94 -7.91 13.01
CA ASP A 161 -24.24 -7.30 11.72
C ASP A 161 -23.04 -6.49 11.23
N TRP A 162 -22.00 -7.17 10.81
CA TRP A 162 -20.76 -6.56 10.34
C TRP A 162 -20.87 -5.88 8.96
N HIS A 163 -21.96 -6.11 8.20
CA HIS A 163 -22.21 -5.41 6.93
C HIS A 163 -22.55 -3.92 7.14
N VAL A 164 -22.94 -3.55 8.36
CA VAL A 164 -23.25 -2.17 8.74
C VAL A 164 -22.55 -1.83 10.04
N GLY A 165 -22.46 -0.56 10.37
CA GLY A 165 -21.85 -0.13 11.62
C GLY A 165 -20.56 0.65 11.44
N VAL A 166 -19.78 0.72 12.50
CA VAL A 166 -18.57 1.54 12.57
C VAL A 166 -17.37 0.73 13.06
N CYS A 167 -16.19 1.32 12.98
CA CYS A 167 -14.93 0.78 13.49
C CYS A 167 -14.67 -0.65 12.95
N LYS A 168 -14.72 -1.65 13.81
CA LYS A 168 -14.40 -3.04 13.48
C LYS A 168 -15.29 -3.60 12.35
N ASN A 169 -16.58 -3.27 12.34
CA ASN A 169 -17.48 -3.73 11.28
C ASN A 169 -17.06 -3.23 9.90
N PHE A 170 -16.56 -2.00 9.83
CA PHE A 170 -16.00 -1.46 8.58
C PHE A 170 -14.79 -2.27 8.10
N VAL A 171 -13.85 -2.56 8.99
CA VAL A 171 -12.66 -3.37 8.66
C VAL A 171 -13.06 -4.78 8.23
N MET A 172 -13.97 -5.42 8.99
CA MET A 172 -14.45 -6.75 8.64
C MET A 172 -15.11 -6.80 7.27
N ARG A 173 -15.87 -5.77 6.91
CA ARG A 173 -16.49 -5.67 5.59
C ARG A 173 -15.45 -5.55 4.47
N LEU A 174 -14.43 -4.71 4.65
CA LEU A 174 -13.35 -4.60 3.67
C LEU A 174 -12.67 -5.95 3.47
N PHE A 175 -12.35 -6.63 4.56
CA PHE A 175 -11.73 -7.94 4.52
C PHE A 175 -12.61 -8.97 3.80
N ASP A 176 -13.88 -9.09 4.20
CA ASP A 176 -14.80 -10.08 3.63
C ASP A 176 -15.06 -9.88 2.13
N THR A 177 -15.06 -8.63 1.68
CA THR A 177 -15.26 -8.30 0.25
C THR A 177 -14.19 -8.97 -0.64
N PHE A 178 -12.96 -9.04 -0.19
CA PHE A 178 -11.84 -9.56 -1.00
C PHE A 178 -11.40 -10.97 -0.60
N SER A 179 -11.70 -11.42 0.61
CA SER A 179 -11.28 -12.73 1.11
C SER A 179 -11.62 -13.94 0.23
N PRO A 180 -12.74 -13.97 -0.52
CA PRO A 180 -13.08 -15.12 -1.38
C PRO A 180 -12.06 -15.42 -2.47
N ALA A 181 -11.33 -14.39 -2.93
CA ALA A 181 -10.33 -14.54 -3.99
C ALA A 181 -8.96 -15.03 -3.49
N TYR A 182 -8.79 -15.19 -2.19
CA TYR A 182 -7.51 -15.51 -1.57
C TYR A 182 -7.59 -16.73 -0.66
N ARG A 183 -6.44 -17.37 -0.47
CA ARG A 183 -6.26 -18.48 0.48
C ARG A 183 -4.92 -18.32 1.19
N MET A 184 -4.76 -19.05 2.30
CA MET A 184 -3.46 -19.22 2.95
C MET A 184 -2.73 -20.42 2.31
N ALA A 185 -1.46 -20.26 1.98
CA ALA A 185 -0.68 -21.33 1.35
C ALA A 185 -0.55 -22.56 2.25
N GLU A 186 -0.44 -22.37 3.56
CA GLU A 186 -0.39 -23.44 4.54
C GLU A 186 -1.73 -24.15 4.73
N TYR A 187 -2.86 -23.48 4.42
CA TYR A 187 -4.23 -24.00 4.64
C TYR A 187 -5.11 -23.79 3.41
N PRO A 188 -4.78 -24.39 2.25
CA PRO A 188 -5.40 -24.08 0.97
C PRO A 188 -6.89 -24.43 0.89
N GLU A 189 -7.34 -25.38 1.69
CA GLU A 189 -8.75 -25.83 1.74
C GLU A 189 -9.64 -24.91 2.59
N LEU A 190 -9.04 -24.05 3.44
CA LEU A 190 -9.79 -23.16 4.31
C LEU A 190 -10.05 -21.80 3.63
N GLU A 191 -11.26 -21.29 3.80
CA GLU A 191 -11.58 -19.92 3.44
C GLU A 191 -10.88 -18.95 4.37
N LEU A 192 -10.53 -17.77 3.87
CA LEU A 192 -10.04 -16.70 4.73
C LEU A 192 -11.14 -16.31 5.71
N TYR A 193 -10.81 -16.41 6.96
CA TYR A 193 -11.73 -16.23 8.06
C TYR A 193 -11.34 -15.01 8.90
N MET A 194 -12.27 -14.10 9.07
CA MET A 194 -12.15 -12.98 9.99
C MET A 194 -13.07 -13.21 11.19
N PRO A 195 -12.53 -13.34 12.41
CA PRO A 195 -13.32 -13.71 13.58
C PRO A 195 -14.32 -12.61 13.92
N LYS A 196 -15.49 -13.04 14.37
CA LYS A 196 -16.50 -12.13 14.95
C LYS A 196 -15.95 -11.49 16.22
N ASN A 197 -16.41 -10.29 16.51
CA ASN A 197 -16.17 -9.67 17.79
C ASN A 197 -16.82 -10.49 18.92
N LYS A 198 -16.15 -10.55 20.05
CA LYS A 198 -16.83 -10.92 21.28
C LYS A 198 -17.91 -9.90 21.61
N SER A 199 -19.01 -10.36 22.20
CA SER A 199 -20.00 -9.47 22.78
C SER A 199 -19.34 -8.58 23.83
N LYS A 200 -19.70 -7.31 23.85
CA LYS A 200 -19.24 -6.38 24.88
C LYS A 200 -19.60 -6.84 26.31
N ALA A 201 -20.68 -7.63 26.44
CA ALA A 201 -21.06 -8.19 27.70
C ALA A 201 -20.14 -9.31 28.21
N ASP A 202 -19.46 -9.99 27.27
CA ASP A 202 -18.57 -11.11 27.57
C ASP A 202 -17.12 -10.68 27.77
N SER A 203 -16.84 -9.39 27.60
CA SER A 203 -15.49 -8.83 27.66
C SER A 203 -15.30 -7.98 28.91
N ALA A 204 -14.18 -8.14 29.59
CA ALA A 204 -13.74 -7.15 30.56
C ALA A 204 -13.49 -5.81 29.84
N PRO A 205 -13.70 -4.65 30.50
CA PRO A 205 -13.53 -3.34 29.87
C PRO A 205 -12.18 -3.13 29.22
N PHE A 206 -11.16 -3.76 29.73
CA PHE A 206 -9.81 -3.73 29.19
C PHE A 206 -9.66 -4.58 27.91
N ASP A 207 -10.25 -5.75 27.91
CA ASP A 207 -10.02 -6.75 26.84
C ASP A 207 -10.79 -6.43 25.57
N TYR A 208 -11.91 -5.71 25.66
CA TYR A 208 -12.79 -5.46 24.52
C TYR A 208 -12.12 -4.85 23.30
N GLY A 209 -11.13 -4.01 23.48
CA GLY A 209 -10.38 -3.39 22.37
C GLY A 209 -9.14 -4.14 21.92
N ILE A 210 -8.54 -4.97 22.80
CA ILE A 210 -7.27 -5.63 22.53
C ILE A 210 -7.36 -7.15 22.43
N GLU A 211 -8.50 -7.72 22.83
CA GLU A 211 -8.70 -9.16 22.83
C GLU A 211 -9.08 -9.73 21.47
N TRP A 212 -9.40 -8.88 20.52
CA TRP A 212 -9.73 -9.37 19.20
C TRP A 212 -8.54 -10.16 18.62
N ARG A 213 -8.78 -11.42 18.35
CA ARG A 213 -7.78 -12.36 17.88
C ARG A 213 -8.37 -13.12 16.69
N PRO A 214 -7.56 -13.58 15.77
CA PRO A 214 -7.96 -14.59 14.83
C PRO A 214 -8.44 -15.82 15.62
N GLU A 215 -9.75 -16.02 15.68
CA GLU A 215 -10.37 -17.19 16.30
C GLU A 215 -10.92 -18.09 15.20
N GLY A 216 -11.20 -19.30 15.53
CA GLY A 216 -11.62 -20.32 14.59
C GLY A 216 -10.56 -21.41 14.55
N PRO A 217 -10.40 -22.15 13.46
CA PRO A 217 -9.22 -23.00 13.31
C PRO A 217 -8.02 -22.08 13.40
N LYS A 218 -7.27 -22.14 14.52
CA LYS A 218 -6.09 -21.27 14.73
C LYS A 218 -5.15 -21.34 13.54
N ASP A 219 -5.08 -22.51 12.98
CA ASP A 219 -4.24 -22.85 11.85
C ASP A 219 -4.70 -22.25 10.52
N GLY A 220 -5.88 -21.71 10.41
CA GLY A 220 -6.36 -21.04 9.19
C GLY A 220 -6.47 -19.52 9.32
N ALA A 221 -6.05 -18.96 10.46
CA ALA A 221 -6.19 -17.54 10.70
C ALA A 221 -5.30 -16.70 9.77
N PRO A 222 -5.87 -15.72 9.03
CA PRO A 222 -5.12 -14.91 8.07
C PRO A 222 -4.28 -13.82 8.73
N PHE A 223 -4.56 -13.51 10.00
CA PHE A 223 -3.81 -12.51 10.77
C PHE A 223 -3.00 -13.17 11.88
N GLU A 224 -1.84 -12.62 12.14
CA GLU A 224 -1.03 -12.86 13.32
C GLU A 224 -0.97 -11.61 14.21
N ILE A 225 -0.68 -11.80 15.50
CA ILE A 225 -0.41 -10.67 16.39
C ILE A 225 1.03 -10.23 16.16
N ALA A 226 1.20 -9.08 15.49
CA ALA A 226 2.51 -8.51 15.22
C ALA A 226 3.09 -7.80 16.45
N ALA A 227 2.23 -7.08 17.19
CA ALA A 227 2.63 -6.40 18.42
C ALA A 227 1.42 -6.17 19.33
N GLN A 228 1.67 -6.10 20.63
CA GLN A 228 0.63 -5.83 21.62
C GLN A 228 1.19 -5.02 22.80
N PHE A 229 0.42 -4.05 23.26
CA PHE A 229 0.67 -3.32 24.50
C PHE A 229 -0.52 -3.45 25.45
N LYS A 230 -0.22 -3.69 26.69
CA LYS A 230 -1.18 -3.66 27.81
C LYS A 230 -0.57 -2.83 28.94
N TYR A 231 -1.32 -1.83 29.44
CA TYR A 231 -0.86 -0.98 30.53
C TYR A 231 -0.56 -1.84 31.76
N ASP A 232 0.67 -1.78 32.24
CA ASP A 232 1.13 -2.46 33.45
C ASP A 232 1.16 -1.49 34.62
N GLN A 233 0.34 -1.79 35.64
CA GLN A 233 0.24 -0.95 36.85
C GLN A 233 1.47 -1.05 37.76
N SER A 234 2.34 -2.03 37.56
CA SER A 234 3.60 -2.16 38.28
C SER A 234 4.72 -1.27 37.76
N LEU A 235 4.56 -0.75 36.53
CA LEU A 235 5.50 0.15 35.87
C LEU A 235 5.09 1.61 36.04
N SER A 236 6.06 2.50 35.93
CA SER A 236 5.80 3.94 35.84
C SER A 236 5.01 4.29 34.55
N LYS A 237 4.44 5.49 34.50
CA LYS A 237 3.78 5.98 33.30
C LYS A 237 4.77 6.07 32.13
N GLU A 238 5.97 6.55 32.36
CA GLU A 238 7.02 6.74 31.38
C GLU A 238 7.47 5.39 30.78
N GLU A 239 7.61 4.34 31.59
CA GLU A 239 7.94 2.99 31.13
C GLU A 239 6.78 2.42 30.28
N ASN A 240 5.53 2.57 30.72
CA ASN A 240 4.38 2.17 29.90
C ASN A 240 4.33 2.91 28.57
N MET A 241 4.60 4.23 28.54
CA MET A 241 4.65 5.00 27.31
C MET A 241 5.77 4.53 26.39
N ALA A 242 6.93 4.20 26.93
CA ALA A 242 8.04 3.66 26.13
C ALA A 242 7.67 2.33 25.46
N LEU A 243 7.02 1.42 26.17
CA LEU A 243 6.54 0.15 25.64
C LEU A 243 5.45 0.37 24.57
N CYS A 244 4.52 1.29 24.81
CA CYS A 244 3.47 1.62 23.84
C CYS A 244 4.07 2.22 22.55
N ARG A 245 5.07 3.10 22.65
CA ARG A 245 5.79 3.63 21.47
C ARG A 245 6.40 2.54 20.64
N GLN A 246 7.05 1.57 21.25
CA GLN A 246 7.64 0.44 20.51
C GLN A 246 6.61 -0.30 19.67
N VAL A 247 5.39 -0.47 20.19
CA VAL A 247 4.29 -1.08 19.43
C VAL A 247 3.88 -0.18 18.26
N LEU A 248 3.67 1.12 18.48
CA LEU A 248 3.25 2.02 17.41
C LEU A 248 4.34 2.27 16.35
N HIS A 249 5.60 2.24 16.74
CA HIS A 249 6.73 2.34 15.79
C HIS A 249 6.92 1.05 14.96
N SER A 250 6.23 -0.04 15.29
CA SER A 250 6.25 -1.28 14.49
C SER A 250 5.13 -1.37 13.45
N VAL A 251 4.28 -0.34 13.36
CA VAL A 251 3.16 -0.27 12.42
C VAL A 251 3.65 -0.41 10.99
N GLN A 252 2.94 -1.23 10.22
CA GLN A 252 3.13 -1.40 8.80
C GLN A 252 1.82 -1.19 8.03
N ARG A 253 1.96 -0.86 6.77
CA ARG A 253 0.83 -0.71 5.85
C ARG A 253 -0.02 -1.99 5.80
N GLY A 254 -1.33 -1.83 6.00
CA GLY A 254 -2.27 -2.96 6.03
C GLY A 254 -2.49 -3.58 7.41
N ASP A 255 -1.76 -3.14 8.42
CA ASP A 255 -1.99 -3.60 9.79
C ASP A 255 -3.40 -3.22 10.25
N PHE A 256 -4.11 -4.20 10.80
CA PHE A 256 -5.34 -3.97 11.53
C PHE A 256 -5.03 -3.64 12.98
N PHE A 257 -5.40 -2.45 13.39
CA PHE A 257 -5.15 -1.96 14.74
C PHE A 257 -6.41 -1.95 15.56
N GLN A 258 -6.30 -2.45 16.77
CA GLN A 258 -7.36 -2.44 17.74
C GLN A 258 -6.87 -1.87 19.07
N MET A 259 -7.59 -0.91 19.62
CA MET A 259 -7.22 -0.24 20.86
C MET A 259 -8.37 -0.08 21.81
N VAL A 260 -8.08 0.02 23.10
CA VAL A 260 -8.92 0.64 24.12
C VAL A 260 -8.18 1.87 24.60
N GLY A 261 -8.74 3.03 24.33
CA GLY A 261 -8.09 4.30 24.67
C GLY A 261 -9.09 5.41 24.97
N TYR A 262 -8.57 6.52 25.42
CA TYR A 262 -9.30 7.77 25.46
C TYR A 262 -8.92 8.60 24.24
N TYR A 263 -9.86 8.79 23.34
CA TYR A 263 -9.65 9.62 22.17
C TYR A 263 -10.83 10.58 21.99
N TYR A 264 -10.72 11.47 21.03
CA TYR A 264 -11.54 12.65 20.84
C TYR A 264 -13.07 12.45 20.95
N TYR A 265 -13.55 11.22 20.81
CA TYR A 265 -15.00 10.86 20.82
C TYR A 265 -15.44 10.09 22.05
N GLY A 266 -14.57 9.90 23.00
CA GLY A 266 -14.88 9.20 24.22
C GLY A 266 -13.91 8.08 24.56
N ASN A 267 -14.30 7.36 25.57
CA ASN A 267 -13.56 6.29 26.18
C ASN A 267 -14.10 4.96 25.65
N GLY A 268 -13.29 4.20 24.94
CA GLY A 268 -13.77 2.91 24.48
C GLY A 268 -12.86 2.23 23.46
N PRO A 269 -13.30 1.07 22.96
CA PRO A 269 -12.60 0.34 21.92
C PRO A 269 -12.74 1.05 20.57
N HIS A 270 -11.68 0.97 19.78
CA HIS A 270 -11.67 1.46 18.43
C HIS A 270 -10.83 0.55 17.52
N SER A 271 -11.17 0.50 16.24
CA SER A 271 -10.52 -0.32 15.24
C SER A 271 -10.28 0.49 13.97
N MET A 272 -9.13 0.28 13.35
CA MET A 272 -8.72 0.96 12.13
C MET A 272 -7.75 0.11 11.31
N LEU A 273 -7.49 0.51 10.07
CA LEU A 273 -6.43 -0.04 9.23
C LEU A 273 -5.36 1.02 9.01
N PHE A 274 -4.13 0.71 9.29
CA PHE A 274 -3.01 1.58 8.97
C PHE A 274 -2.70 1.57 7.47
N MET A 275 -2.54 2.76 6.89
CA MET A 275 -2.39 2.95 5.45
C MET A 275 -0.94 3.07 5.00
N THR A 276 -0.06 3.38 5.92
CA THR A 276 1.40 3.48 5.70
C THR A 276 2.13 2.75 6.80
N ASP A 277 3.41 2.49 6.56
CA ASP A 277 4.34 2.20 7.64
C ASP A 277 4.46 3.42 8.56
N TYR A 278 4.89 3.22 9.80
CA TYR A 278 5.25 4.30 10.69
C TYR A 278 6.39 5.13 10.08
N ASP A 279 6.25 6.45 10.05
CA ASP A 279 7.30 7.35 9.59
C ASP A 279 8.13 7.90 10.77
N PRO A 280 9.38 7.47 10.94
CA PRO A 280 10.24 7.93 12.02
C PRO A 280 10.74 9.39 11.85
N VAL A 281 10.54 10.00 10.68
CA VAL A 281 10.97 11.39 10.42
C VAL A 281 9.92 12.37 10.90
N THR A 282 8.64 12.06 10.65
CA THR A 282 7.50 12.93 11.03
C THR A 282 6.81 12.46 12.30
N ASP A 283 7.12 11.27 12.81
CA ASP A 283 6.41 10.56 13.89
C ASP A 283 4.94 10.27 13.54
N GLU A 284 4.61 10.17 12.24
CA GLU A 284 3.23 10.05 11.77
C GLU A 284 2.84 8.61 11.48
N VAL A 285 1.55 8.34 11.70
CA VAL A 285 0.82 7.18 11.22
C VAL A 285 -0.44 7.62 10.48
N HIS A 286 -0.73 6.95 9.38
CA HIS A 286 -1.90 7.19 8.54
C HIS A 286 -2.87 6.02 8.64
N TRP A 287 -4.18 6.30 8.72
CA TRP A 287 -5.17 5.23 8.83
C TRP A 287 -6.48 5.53 8.12
N THR A 288 -7.27 4.48 7.92
CA THR A 288 -8.68 4.57 7.55
C THR A 288 -9.54 3.88 8.61
N ASP A 289 -10.65 4.51 8.93
CA ASP A 289 -11.62 3.98 9.90
C ASP A 289 -13.04 4.44 9.62
N SER A 290 -13.99 3.91 10.39
CA SER A 290 -15.33 4.44 10.49
C SER A 290 -15.65 4.75 11.95
N ASN A 291 -16.24 5.90 12.21
CA ASN A 291 -16.49 6.40 13.55
C ASN A 291 -17.94 6.86 13.77
N MET A 292 -18.37 6.94 15.04
CA MET A 292 -19.75 7.22 15.46
C MET A 292 -20.19 8.69 15.36
N LYS A 293 -19.58 9.50 14.54
CA LYS A 293 -19.88 10.94 14.44
C LYS A 293 -21.14 11.31 13.66
N GLY A 294 -21.86 10.33 13.14
CA GLY A 294 -22.92 10.62 12.19
C GLY A 294 -24.20 11.14 12.83
N ASP A 295 -24.88 12.02 12.11
CA ASP A 295 -26.23 12.45 12.41
C ASP A 295 -27.26 11.35 12.13
N ARG A 296 -28.48 11.53 12.68
CA ARG A 296 -29.61 10.73 12.25
C ARG A 296 -30.21 11.33 10.99
N VAL A 297 -30.28 10.55 9.94
CA VAL A 297 -30.99 10.90 8.72
C VAL A 297 -32.08 9.86 8.49
N ASP A 298 -33.32 10.27 8.35
CA ASP A 298 -34.52 9.41 8.20
C ASP A 298 -34.60 8.31 9.29
N GLY A 299 -34.26 8.67 10.52
CA GLY A 299 -34.25 7.74 11.64
C GLY A 299 -33.05 6.80 11.74
N VAL A 300 -32.23 6.73 10.71
CA VAL A 300 -31.00 5.92 10.66
C VAL A 300 -29.83 6.72 11.22
N ARG A 301 -29.09 6.12 12.13
CA ARG A 301 -27.83 6.69 12.62
C ARG A 301 -26.69 6.27 11.69
N TRP A 302 -25.91 7.25 11.26
CA TRP A 302 -24.77 7.05 10.39
C TRP A 302 -23.46 7.17 11.18
N GLY A 303 -22.49 6.39 10.81
CA GLY A 303 -21.09 6.60 11.14
C GLY A 303 -20.45 7.61 10.19
N TYR A 304 -19.22 7.96 10.47
CA TYR A 304 -18.40 8.81 9.62
C TYR A 304 -17.15 8.05 9.20
N LEU A 305 -16.97 7.90 7.90
CA LEU A 305 -15.81 7.20 7.32
C LEU A 305 -14.69 8.21 7.04
N GLN A 306 -13.52 7.92 7.58
CA GLN A 306 -12.29 8.67 7.33
C GLN A 306 -11.36 7.86 6.44
N TYR A 307 -10.76 8.52 5.48
CA TYR A 307 -9.73 7.95 4.63
C TYR A 307 -8.50 8.84 4.73
N ASP A 308 -7.34 8.23 4.95
CA ASP A 308 -6.06 8.91 5.12
C ASP A 308 -6.08 9.96 6.26
N ALA A 309 -6.61 9.55 7.39
CA ALA A 309 -6.47 10.32 8.62
C ALA A 309 -5.04 10.20 9.14
N VAL A 310 -4.50 11.29 9.69
CA VAL A 310 -3.10 11.36 10.10
C VAL A 310 -2.95 11.90 11.52
N LYS A 311 -2.04 11.31 12.30
CA LYS A 311 -1.60 11.78 13.61
C LYS A 311 -0.18 11.34 13.89
N GLU A 312 0.49 12.09 14.76
CA GLU A 312 1.71 11.64 15.41
C GLU A 312 1.44 10.36 16.23
N ALA A 313 2.36 9.42 16.23
CA ALA A 313 2.25 8.19 17.02
C ALA A 313 2.11 8.50 18.51
N GLU A 314 2.75 9.56 19.00
CA GLU A 314 2.65 10.01 20.39
C GLU A 314 1.21 10.32 20.82
N TRP A 315 0.36 10.82 19.91
CA TRP A 315 -1.06 11.02 20.21
C TRP A 315 -1.77 9.71 20.61
N PHE A 316 -1.44 8.60 19.93
CA PHE A 316 -1.97 7.29 20.29
C PHE A 316 -1.39 6.79 21.62
N VAL A 317 -0.10 7.02 21.86
CA VAL A 317 0.55 6.67 23.12
C VAL A 317 -0.17 7.33 24.30
N GLU A 318 -0.42 8.63 24.22
CA GLU A 318 -1.14 9.36 25.24
C GLU A 318 -2.59 8.83 25.46
N ALA A 319 -3.27 8.49 24.37
CA ALA A 319 -4.63 7.96 24.41
C ALA A 319 -4.71 6.57 25.06
N ILE A 320 -3.67 5.74 24.89
CA ILE A 320 -3.67 4.34 25.29
C ILE A 320 -3.01 4.13 26.65
N CYS A 321 -2.00 4.92 27.02
CA CYS A 321 -1.21 4.73 28.23
C CYS A 321 -1.92 5.14 29.51
N THR A 322 -3.01 4.49 29.82
CA THR A 322 -3.75 4.63 31.08
C THR A 322 -4.20 3.27 31.58
N LYS A 323 -4.50 3.21 32.89
CA LYS A 323 -4.97 1.97 33.54
C LYS A 323 -6.13 1.32 32.77
N ASN A 324 -6.06 0.00 32.62
CA ASN A 324 -7.05 -0.84 31.92
C ASN A 324 -7.18 -0.52 30.43
N ARG A 325 -6.08 -0.14 29.79
CA ARG A 325 -6.04 0.14 28.37
C ARG A 325 -4.89 -0.59 27.68
N GLY A 326 -4.95 -0.61 26.39
CA GLY A 326 -3.95 -1.26 25.56
C GLY A 326 -4.33 -1.26 24.09
N CYS A 327 -3.49 -1.88 23.29
CA CYS A 327 -3.71 -2.05 21.87
C CYS A 327 -3.08 -3.33 21.33
N THR A 328 -3.55 -3.75 20.17
CA THR A 328 -3.02 -4.89 19.43
C THR A 328 -2.93 -4.53 17.96
N ILE A 329 -1.80 -4.85 17.34
CA ILE A 329 -1.58 -4.81 15.90
C ILE A 329 -1.71 -6.25 15.39
N TYR A 330 -2.64 -6.45 14.46
CA TYR A 330 -2.81 -7.69 13.71
C TYR A 330 -2.30 -7.46 12.30
N ARG A 331 -1.38 -8.31 11.86
CA ARG A 331 -0.76 -8.25 10.54
C ARG A 331 -1.21 -9.43 9.70
N LEU A 332 -1.57 -9.17 8.44
CA LEU A 332 -1.81 -10.23 7.48
C LEU A 332 -0.55 -11.08 7.30
N ARG A 333 -0.73 -12.38 7.29
CA ARG A 333 0.35 -13.34 7.04
C ARG A 333 0.88 -13.20 5.61
N ASP A 334 2.16 -13.50 5.45
CA ASP A 334 2.84 -13.36 4.16
C ASP A 334 2.51 -14.51 3.18
N ASP A 335 1.97 -15.62 3.68
CA ASP A 335 1.63 -16.81 2.89
C ASP A 335 0.24 -16.77 2.23
N LEU A 336 -0.32 -15.55 2.01
CA LEU A 336 -1.48 -15.35 1.16
C LEU A 336 -1.16 -15.64 -0.31
N TYR A 337 -2.11 -16.27 -1.00
CA TYR A 337 -2.05 -16.42 -2.46
C TYR A 337 -3.42 -16.18 -3.10
N VAL A 338 -3.44 -15.91 -4.39
CA VAL A 338 -4.65 -15.74 -5.19
C VAL A 338 -5.16 -17.12 -5.64
N GLN A 339 -6.42 -17.42 -5.31
CA GLN A 339 -7.06 -18.70 -5.63
C GLN A 339 -7.30 -18.90 -7.12
#